data_4ea28a2cf47cf68d9c314c6b6e8b78ce
#
_entry.id   4ea28a2cf47cf68d9c314c6b6e8b78ce
#
_cell.length_a   1.000
_cell.length_b   1.000
_cell.length_c   1.000
_cell.angle_alpha   90.00
_cell.angle_beta   90.00
_cell.angle_gamma   90.00
#
_symmetry.space_group_name_H-M   'P 1'
#
loop_
_entity.id
_entity.type
_entity.pdbx_description
1 polymer ?
#
loop_
_entity_poly.entity_id
_entity_poly.type
_entity_poly.pdbx_seq_one_letter_code
_entity_poly.pdbx_strand_id
1 'polypeptide(L)'
;MKSFFLFLAFLSLKIGVAQNTFINPIIPGGYPDPSICRVGEDFYIVNSSFEYFPGLPIHHSKDLVNWELIGHGLHRPSQASGEVNLVDVQENGGIHAPTIRYNNGTFYIITTNMYSQI
;
A
#
# COMPACT_ATOMS: atom_id res chain seq x y z
N MET A 1 -44.79 -18.77 -36.03
CA MET A 1 -43.79 -17.70 -36.10
C MET A 1 -43.80 -16.72 -34.92
N LYS A 2 -44.91 -16.45 -34.26
CA LYS A 2 -44.97 -15.51 -33.12
C LYS A 2 -44.26 -16.00 -31.85
N SER A 3 -44.22 -17.34 -31.61
CA SER A 3 -43.56 -17.91 -30.40
C SER A 3 -42.05 -17.94 -30.46
N PHE A 4 -41.42 -17.88 -31.65
CA PHE A 4 -39.98 -17.87 -31.81
C PHE A 4 -39.34 -16.52 -31.43
N PHE A 5 -40.08 -15.44 -31.69
CA PHE A 5 -39.61 -14.09 -31.32
C PHE A 5 -39.62 -13.83 -29.79
N LEU A 6 -40.56 -14.46 -29.07
CA LEU A 6 -40.60 -14.33 -27.61
C LEU A 6 -39.40 -15.03 -26.93
N PHE A 7 -38.91 -16.12 -27.49
CA PHE A 7 -37.77 -16.85 -26.95
C PHE A 7 -36.45 -16.10 -27.15
N LEU A 8 -36.31 -15.37 -28.26
CA LEU A 8 -35.12 -14.53 -28.50
C LEU A 8 -35.06 -13.30 -27.56
N ALA A 9 -36.21 -12.76 -27.17
CA ALA A 9 -36.28 -11.59 -26.27
C ALA A 9 -35.88 -11.93 -24.83
N PHE A 10 -36.03 -13.20 -24.41
CA PHE A 10 -35.58 -13.64 -23.06
C PHE A 10 -34.09 -13.97 -22.98
N LEU A 11 -33.41 -14.17 -24.12
CA LEU A 11 -31.96 -14.48 -24.15
C LEU A 11 -31.09 -13.25 -24.00
N SER A 12 -31.63 -12.05 -24.18
CA SER A 12 -30.90 -10.78 -24.17
C SER A 12 -30.83 -10.10 -22.79
N LEU A 13 -31.38 -10.69 -21.74
CA LEU A 13 -31.46 -10.06 -20.41
C LEU A 13 -30.47 -10.60 -19.36
N LYS A 14 -29.37 -11.24 -19.78
CA LYS A 14 -28.28 -11.58 -18.89
C LYS A 14 -27.03 -10.73 -19.18
N ILE A 15 -27.17 -9.41 -19.12
CA ILE A 15 -26.03 -8.55 -18.84
C ILE A 15 -25.80 -8.67 -17.33
N GLY A 16 -25.10 -9.71 -16.93
CA GLY A 16 -24.56 -9.80 -15.58
C GLY A 16 -23.60 -8.65 -15.39
N VAL A 17 -23.98 -7.64 -14.61
CA VAL A 17 -23.03 -6.68 -14.08
C VAL A 17 -22.09 -7.50 -13.22
N ALA A 18 -20.89 -7.74 -13.72
CA ALA A 18 -19.82 -8.34 -12.91
C ALA A 18 -19.54 -7.34 -11.79
N GLN A 19 -20.07 -7.60 -10.62
CA GLN A 19 -19.74 -6.83 -9.43
C GLN A 19 -18.31 -7.21 -9.05
N ASN A 20 -17.38 -6.31 -9.31
CA ASN A 20 -16.00 -6.46 -8.84
C ASN A 20 -16.04 -6.43 -7.32
N THR A 21 -15.93 -7.60 -6.69
CA THR A 21 -15.81 -7.73 -5.24
C THR A 21 -14.34 -7.88 -4.87
N PHE A 22 -13.95 -7.27 -3.76
CA PHE A 22 -12.62 -7.44 -3.17
C PHE A 22 -12.74 -7.79 -1.68
N ILE A 23 -11.69 -8.38 -1.14
CA ILE A 23 -11.63 -8.78 0.27
C ILE A 23 -10.93 -7.69 1.06
N ASN A 24 -11.52 -7.27 2.18
CA ASN A 24 -10.88 -6.41 3.16
C ASN A 24 -10.21 -7.23 4.27
N PRO A 25 -9.03 -6.82 4.77
CA PRO A 25 -8.20 -5.70 4.28
C PRO A 25 -7.55 -6.01 2.93
N ILE A 26 -7.44 -4.99 2.05
CA ILE A 26 -6.80 -5.12 0.73
C ILE A 26 -5.28 -5.32 0.81
N ILE A 27 -4.65 -4.89 1.92
CA ILE A 27 -3.28 -5.21 2.30
C ILE A 27 -3.34 -5.90 3.65
N PRO A 28 -3.31 -7.25 3.70
CA PRO A 28 -3.38 -7.98 4.96
C PRO A 28 -2.06 -7.88 5.73
N GLY A 29 -2.15 -7.65 7.03
CA GLY A 29 -0.99 -7.55 7.93
C GLY A 29 -0.97 -6.26 8.75
N GLY A 30 0.17 -6.00 9.40
CA GLY A 30 0.40 -4.81 10.21
C GLY A 30 1.01 -3.68 9.37
N TYR A 31 0.19 -2.93 8.67
CA TYR A 31 0.61 -1.80 7.82
C TYR A 31 -0.11 -0.51 8.24
N PRO A 32 0.23 0.06 9.41
CA PRO A 32 -0.40 1.28 9.94
C PRO A 32 0.07 2.54 9.22
N ASP A 33 -0.66 3.65 9.46
CA ASP A 33 -0.32 5.01 9.01
C ASP A 33 -0.01 5.11 7.51
N PRO A 34 -0.89 4.64 6.62
CA PRO A 34 -0.61 4.62 5.19
C PRO A 34 -0.51 6.03 4.60
N SER A 35 0.51 6.27 3.78
CA SER A 35 0.60 7.42 2.89
C SER A 35 0.62 6.95 1.45
N ILE A 36 -0.24 7.51 0.60
CA ILE A 36 -0.38 7.13 -0.80
C ILE A 36 0.14 8.22 -1.74
N CYS A 37 0.76 7.78 -2.84
CA CYS A 37 1.18 8.64 -3.94
C CYS A 37 0.80 7.99 -5.28
N ARG A 38 0.29 8.79 -6.23
CA ARG A 38 -0.02 8.34 -7.59
C ARG A 38 1.00 8.90 -8.57
N VAL A 39 1.48 8.04 -9.50
CA VAL A 39 2.35 8.42 -10.61
C VAL A 39 1.82 7.79 -11.89
N GLY A 40 1.19 8.59 -12.74
CA GLY A 40 0.50 8.07 -13.92
C GLY A 40 -0.66 7.14 -13.53
N GLU A 41 -0.57 5.86 -13.91
CA GLU A 41 -1.55 4.82 -13.58
C GLU A 41 -1.12 3.95 -12.38
N ASP A 42 0.03 4.26 -11.78
CA ASP A 42 0.61 3.51 -10.69
C ASP A 42 0.34 4.17 -9.35
N PHE A 43 0.02 3.37 -8.34
CA PHE A 43 -0.20 3.80 -6.96
C PHE A 43 0.84 3.17 -6.05
N TYR A 44 1.36 3.96 -5.12
CA TYR A 44 2.36 3.55 -4.16
C TYR A 44 1.88 3.89 -2.76
N ILE A 45 1.96 2.92 -1.83
CA ILE A 45 1.69 3.12 -0.42
C ILE A 45 2.97 2.84 0.36
N VAL A 46 3.26 3.69 1.34
CA VAL A 46 4.27 3.47 2.36
C VAL A 46 3.60 3.48 3.74
N ASN A 47 4.07 2.61 4.63
CA ASN A 47 3.51 2.46 5.97
C ASN A 47 4.58 2.61 7.06
N SER A 48 4.13 2.88 8.29
CA SER A 48 4.98 2.78 9.48
C SER A 48 5.53 1.38 9.67
N SER A 49 6.68 1.28 10.28
CA SER A 49 7.33 -0.01 10.58
C SER A 49 7.79 -0.13 12.03
N PHE A 50 7.59 0.93 12.83
CA PHE A 50 7.99 0.97 14.22
C PHE A 50 9.44 0.51 14.44
N GLU A 51 9.67 -0.45 15.34
CA GLU A 51 10.96 -1.07 15.63
C GLU A 51 11.41 -2.09 14.57
N TYR A 52 10.58 -2.44 13.60
CA TYR A 52 10.89 -3.49 12.64
C TYR A 52 11.82 -3.02 11.51
N PHE A 53 12.79 -3.88 11.17
CA PHE A 53 13.70 -3.67 10.05
C PHE A 53 13.69 -4.91 9.11
N PRO A 54 13.65 -4.72 7.78
CA PRO A 54 13.66 -3.46 7.01
C PRO A 54 12.40 -2.61 7.26
N GLY A 55 12.60 -1.29 7.33
CA GLY A 55 11.54 -0.34 7.65
C GLY A 55 10.91 0.32 6.43
N LEU A 56 9.75 0.92 6.63
CA LEU A 56 8.97 1.62 5.60
C LEU A 56 8.61 0.70 4.42
N PRO A 57 7.76 -0.33 4.62
CA PRO A 57 7.30 -1.18 3.54
C PRO A 57 6.59 -0.36 2.47
N ILE A 58 6.90 -0.64 1.21
CA ILE A 58 6.35 0.05 0.04
C ILE A 58 5.58 -0.95 -0.79
N HIS A 59 4.29 -0.70 -0.97
CA HIS A 59 3.42 -1.47 -1.84
C HIS A 59 3.08 -0.69 -3.10
N HIS A 60 2.91 -1.41 -4.19
CA HIS A 60 2.51 -0.91 -5.50
C HIS A 60 1.20 -1.54 -5.94
N SER A 61 0.36 -0.77 -6.63
CA SER A 61 -0.86 -1.23 -7.27
C SER A 61 -1.17 -0.43 -8.54
N LYS A 62 -1.93 -1.03 -9.46
CA LYS A 62 -2.52 -0.35 -10.62
C LYS A 62 -4.02 -0.12 -10.49
N ASP A 63 -4.67 -0.73 -9.51
CA ASP A 63 -6.12 -0.75 -9.39
C ASP A 63 -6.66 -0.43 -7.98
N LEU A 64 -5.76 -0.14 -7.03
CA LEU A 64 -6.05 0.13 -5.62
C LEU A 64 -6.64 -1.07 -4.84
N VAL A 65 -6.71 -2.23 -5.46
CA VAL A 65 -7.25 -3.46 -4.87
C VAL A 65 -6.16 -4.52 -4.73
N ASN A 66 -5.40 -4.73 -5.80
CA ASN A 66 -4.33 -5.71 -5.83
C ASN A 66 -3.00 -5.00 -5.54
N TRP A 67 -2.42 -5.28 -4.37
CA TRP A 67 -1.19 -4.65 -3.89
C TRP A 67 -0.05 -5.65 -3.79
N GLU A 68 1.12 -5.26 -4.25
CA GLU A 68 2.36 -6.02 -4.18
C GLU A 68 3.39 -5.28 -3.33
N LEU A 69 4.01 -5.96 -2.37
CA LEU A 69 5.16 -5.42 -1.63
C LEU A 69 6.37 -5.41 -2.56
N ILE A 70 6.82 -4.22 -2.95
CA ILE A 70 7.93 -4.03 -3.90
C ILE A 70 9.27 -3.74 -3.22
N GLY A 71 9.27 -3.47 -1.93
CA GLY A 71 10.48 -3.19 -1.17
C GLY A 71 10.25 -2.35 0.07
N HIS A 72 11.33 -1.75 0.57
CA HIS A 72 11.33 -0.97 1.80
C HIS A 72 12.13 0.33 1.62
N GLY A 73 11.62 1.42 2.17
CA GLY A 73 12.31 2.71 2.17
C GLY A 73 13.60 2.69 3.01
N LEU A 74 13.59 1.95 4.12
CA LEU A 74 14.76 1.73 4.98
C LEU A 74 15.18 0.26 4.90
N HIS A 75 16.26 -0.03 4.18
CA HIS A 75 16.76 -1.39 3.99
C HIS A 75 18.28 -1.53 4.11
N ARG A 76 18.99 -0.42 4.33
CA ARG A 76 20.47 -0.39 4.52
C ARG A 76 20.82 0.41 5.78
N PRO A 77 21.76 -0.06 6.60
CA PRO A 77 22.23 0.69 7.77
C PRO A 77 22.74 2.11 7.43
N SER A 78 23.30 2.30 6.23
CA SER A 78 23.82 3.60 5.77
C SER A 78 22.76 4.65 5.43
N GLN A 79 21.47 4.27 5.39
CA GLN A 79 20.38 5.22 5.10
C GLN A 79 19.99 6.06 6.31
N ALA A 80 20.49 5.70 7.48
CA ALA A 80 20.12 6.31 8.72
C ALA A 80 21.34 6.52 9.60
N SER A 81 21.32 7.54 10.47
CA SER A 81 22.29 7.67 11.54
C SER A 81 22.28 6.42 12.44
N GLY A 82 23.32 6.18 13.23
CA GLY A 82 23.41 5.00 14.10
C GLY A 82 22.22 4.81 15.06
N GLU A 83 21.41 5.85 15.23
CA GLU A 83 20.16 5.85 16.01
C GLU A 83 19.01 5.12 15.33
N VAL A 84 19.10 4.81 14.03
CA VAL A 84 18.03 4.17 13.25
C VAL A 84 18.25 2.67 13.06
N ASN A 85 19.24 2.10 13.69
CA ASN A 85 19.47 0.64 13.60
C ASN A 85 18.38 -0.19 14.32
N LEU A 86 17.48 0.46 15.04
CA LEU A 86 16.29 -0.10 15.70
C LEU A 86 16.57 -1.25 16.70
N VAL A 87 17.82 -1.50 17.06
CA VAL A 87 18.20 -2.65 17.91
C VAL A 87 17.77 -2.43 19.36
N ASP A 88 17.83 -1.18 19.83
CA ASP A 88 17.52 -0.83 21.21
C ASP A 88 16.25 0.03 21.33
N VAL A 89 15.38 -0.01 20.30
CA VAL A 89 14.13 0.72 20.29
C VAL A 89 13.09 -0.05 21.09
N GLN A 90 12.40 0.63 22.01
CA GLN A 90 11.33 0.02 22.76
C GLN A 90 10.15 -0.33 21.86
N GLU A 91 9.32 -1.25 22.33
CA GLU A 91 8.07 -1.65 21.68
C GLU A 91 7.23 -0.44 21.28
N ASN A 92 6.77 -0.41 20.02
CA ASN A 92 6.04 0.69 19.39
C ASN A 92 6.83 2.00 19.25
N GLY A 93 8.14 2.01 19.45
CA GLY A 93 9.03 3.11 19.07
C GLY A 93 9.48 3.02 17.61
N GLY A 94 10.46 3.82 17.21
CA GLY A 94 11.09 3.75 15.89
C GLY A 94 10.35 4.54 14.80
N ILE A 95 10.05 3.93 13.67
CA ILE A 95 9.68 4.62 12.43
C ILE A 95 8.16 4.76 12.27
N HIS A 96 7.68 5.99 12.34
CA HIS A 96 6.26 6.34 12.39
C HIS A 96 5.81 7.23 11.24
N ALA A 97 4.53 7.10 10.88
CA ALA A 97 3.74 8.00 10.05
C ALA A 97 4.50 8.59 8.85
N PRO A 98 4.93 7.77 7.89
CA PRO A 98 5.64 8.25 6.72
C PRO A 98 4.74 9.07 5.81
N THR A 99 5.35 9.95 5.02
CA THR A 99 4.72 10.64 3.90
C THR A 99 5.51 10.36 2.64
N ILE A 100 4.85 9.86 1.58
CA ILE A 100 5.46 9.65 0.27
C ILE A 100 4.98 10.70 -0.72
N ARG A 101 5.92 11.24 -1.53
CA ARG A 101 5.64 12.17 -2.64
C ARG A 101 6.54 11.82 -3.82
N TYR A 102 6.08 12.20 -5.01
CA TYR A 102 6.82 12.03 -6.26
C TYR A 102 7.02 13.39 -6.94
N ASN A 103 8.22 13.63 -7.42
CA ASN A 103 8.53 14.81 -8.22
C ASN A 103 9.66 14.50 -9.21
N ASN A 104 9.43 14.76 -10.50
CA ASN A 104 10.44 14.68 -11.56
C ASN A 104 11.29 13.39 -11.55
N GLY A 105 10.65 12.24 -11.51
CA GLY A 105 11.35 10.95 -11.56
C GLY A 105 11.85 10.43 -10.21
N THR A 106 11.69 11.19 -9.12
CA THR A 106 12.20 10.83 -7.79
C THR A 106 11.08 10.71 -6.78
N PHE A 107 11.09 9.63 -6.00
CA PHE A 107 10.25 9.49 -4.82
C PHE A 107 10.98 10.06 -3.59
N TYR A 108 10.22 10.77 -2.79
CA TYR A 108 10.66 11.34 -1.52
C TYR A 108 9.80 10.74 -0.40
N ILE A 109 10.46 10.22 0.63
CA ILE A 109 9.79 9.72 1.82
C ILE A 109 10.33 10.49 3.01
N ILE A 110 9.41 11.05 3.81
CA ILE A 110 9.71 11.70 5.08
C ILE A 110 8.98 10.91 6.16
N THR A 111 9.67 10.62 7.25
CA THR A 111 9.11 9.88 8.38
C THR A 111 9.63 10.45 9.71
N THR A 112 8.94 10.15 10.79
CA THR A 112 9.36 10.47 12.14
C THR A 112 10.04 9.24 12.75
N ASN A 113 11.20 9.43 13.38
CA ASN A 113 11.78 8.43 14.26
C ASN A 113 11.41 8.79 15.71
N MET A 114 10.55 7.95 16.29
CA MET A 114 10.14 8.07 17.69
C MET A 114 11.12 7.30 18.56
N TYR A 115 12.25 7.95 18.88
CA TYR A 115 13.17 7.46 19.88
C TYR A 115 12.64 7.93 21.24
N SER A 116 12.05 7.02 22.00
CA SER A 116 11.69 7.38 23.36
C SER A 116 12.97 7.34 24.22
N GLN A 117 13.54 8.49 24.43
CA GLN A 117 14.40 8.70 25.58
C GLN A 117 13.48 8.79 26.80
N ILE A 118 13.53 7.77 27.63
CA ILE A 118 13.01 7.83 29.00
C ILE A 118 14.10 8.41 29.86
#